data_65afd8a464515f8a0f7f346689b0db06
#
_entry.id   65afd8a464515f8a0f7f346689b0db06
#
_cell.length_a   1.000
_cell.length_b   1.000
_cell.length_c   1.000
_cell.angle_alpha   90.00
_cell.angle_beta   90.00
_cell.angle_gamma   90.00
#
_symmetry.space_group_name_H-M   'P 1'
#
loop_
_entity.id
_entity.type
_entity.pdbx_description
1 polymer ?
#
loop_
_entity_poly.entity_id
_entity_poly.type
_entity_poly.pdbx_seq_one_letter_code
_entity_poly.pdbx_strand_id
1 'polypeptide(L)'
;PRRPVPVRIDAQPQPVQFDLARSALVVVDMQNDFCHPEGWFAQKGLGTKAARKPIPVIARLLPAWRAAGGAVVWLNWGIRADARNLSPTIHFKGKRSADGVGYAERSPIDHGPSLVRGEWGARVVDELEVAASDITVHKHRLSGFWDNEFDSLLRQQGITTLLFAGINTDRCVFSTLQDAAFLGYDCVLLKDACN
;
A
#
# COMPACT_ATOMS: atom_id res chain seq x y z
N PRO A 1 -2.45 -28.19 -7.26
CA PRO A 1 -3.28 -27.06 -7.70
C PRO A 1 -4.27 -26.70 -6.59
N ARG A 2 -4.35 -25.42 -6.20
CA ARG A 2 -5.38 -24.95 -5.28
C ARG A 2 -6.77 -25.12 -5.95
N ARG A 3 -7.78 -25.54 -5.19
CA ARG A 3 -9.16 -25.61 -5.71
C ARG A 3 -9.64 -24.18 -5.96
N PRO A 4 -10.24 -23.87 -7.13
CA PRO A 4 -10.79 -22.55 -7.42
C PRO A 4 -11.88 -22.16 -6.44
N VAL A 5 -11.89 -20.88 -6.05
CA VAL A 5 -12.90 -20.26 -5.19
C VAL A 5 -13.49 -19.05 -5.95
N PRO A 6 -14.53 -19.26 -6.78
CA PRO A 6 -15.11 -18.20 -7.58
C PRO A 6 -15.84 -17.17 -6.71
N VAL A 7 -15.51 -15.89 -6.90
CA VAL A 7 -16.18 -14.77 -6.26
C VAL A 7 -16.65 -13.80 -7.35
N ARG A 8 -17.88 -13.30 -7.21
CA ARG A 8 -18.44 -12.26 -8.07
C ARG A 8 -18.65 -10.99 -7.26
N ILE A 9 -18.24 -9.87 -7.81
CA ILE A 9 -18.45 -8.55 -7.23
C ILE A 9 -19.10 -7.61 -8.25
N ASP A 10 -19.88 -6.64 -7.75
CA ASP A 10 -20.34 -5.54 -8.56
C ASP A 10 -19.19 -4.60 -8.86
N ALA A 11 -19.02 -4.29 -10.13
CA ALA A 11 -17.93 -3.45 -10.61
C ALA A 11 -18.37 -2.61 -11.82
N GLN A 12 -17.57 -1.64 -12.17
CA GLN A 12 -17.73 -0.85 -13.39
C GLN A 12 -16.58 -1.20 -14.36
N PRO A 13 -16.87 -1.32 -15.67
CA PRO A 13 -18.15 -1.03 -16.34
C PRO A 13 -19.22 -2.13 -16.20
N GLN A 14 -18.87 -3.29 -15.65
CA GLN A 14 -19.76 -4.43 -15.46
C GLN A 14 -19.27 -5.30 -14.31
N PRO A 15 -20.15 -6.14 -13.69
CA PRO A 15 -19.73 -7.09 -12.66
C PRO A 15 -18.60 -7.99 -13.14
N VAL A 16 -17.66 -8.27 -12.25
CA VAL A 16 -16.53 -9.15 -12.53
C VAL A 16 -16.56 -10.40 -11.65
N GLN A 17 -16.07 -11.50 -12.20
CA GLN A 17 -15.86 -12.73 -11.47
C GLN A 17 -14.37 -13.11 -11.53
N PHE A 18 -13.82 -13.51 -10.39
CA PHE A 18 -12.43 -13.92 -10.28
C PHE A 18 -12.28 -15.13 -9.34
N ASP A 19 -11.12 -15.76 -9.37
CA ASP A 19 -10.77 -16.84 -8.45
C ASP A 19 -10.05 -16.27 -7.23
N LEU A 20 -10.69 -16.31 -6.06
CA LEU A 20 -10.13 -15.81 -4.81
C LEU A 20 -8.81 -16.52 -4.44
N ALA A 21 -8.71 -17.82 -4.74
CA ALA A 21 -7.49 -18.60 -4.45
C ALA A 21 -6.26 -18.15 -5.28
N ARG A 22 -6.50 -17.35 -6.33
CA ARG A 22 -5.48 -16.75 -7.20
C ARG A 22 -5.51 -15.22 -7.17
N SER A 23 -6.06 -14.66 -6.10
CA SER A 23 -6.19 -13.21 -5.94
C SER A 23 -5.46 -12.73 -4.68
N ALA A 24 -4.99 -11.49 -4.71
CA ALA A 24 -4.44 -10.81 -3.56
C ALA A 24 -5.13 -9.46 -3.34
N LEU A 25 -5.45 -9.17 -2.07
CA LEU A 25 -5.78 -7.84 -1.62
C LEU A 25 -4.47 -7.08 -1.35
N VAL A 26 -4.20 -6.06 -2.14
CA VAL A 26 -3.01 -5.22 -2.01
C VAL A 26 -3.40 -3.95 -1.27
N VAL A 27 -2.95 -3.84 -0.02
CA VAL A 27 -3.19 -2.68 0.84
C VAL A 27 -1.97 -1.76 0.77
N VAL A 28 -2.15 -0.58 0.19
CA VAL A 28 -1.07 0.33 -0.16
C VAL A 28 -0.95 1.45 0.87
N ASP A 29 0.22 1.60 1.45
CA ASP A 29 0.69 2.76 2.24
C ASP A 29 -0.21 3.20 3.40
N MET A 30 -0.94 2.29 4.04
CA MET A 30 -1.75 2.59 5.22
C MET A 30 -0.89 2.72 6.49
N GLN A 31 0.10 3.62 6.42
CA GLN A 31 1.18 3.79 7.40
C GLN A 31 1.01 5.04 8.25
N ASN A 32 1.65 5.06 9.44
CA ASN A 32 1.55 6.17 10.39
C ASN A 32 1.96 7.52 9.77
N ASP A 33 3.03 7.56 8.98
CA ASP A 33 3.51 8.80 8.36
C ASP A 33 2.50 9.44 7.41
N PHE A 34 1.60 8.65 6.84
CA PHE A 34 0.53 9.15 5.96
C PHE A 34 -0.79 9.38 6.69
N CYS A 35 -1.10 8.55 7.69
CA CYS A 35 -2.44 8.46 8.27
C CYS A 35 -2.54 8.96 9.71
N HIS A 36 -1.44 8.98 10.48
CA HIS A 36 -1.48 9.41 11.88
C HIS A 36 -1.41 10.94 12.02
N PRO A 37 -2.13 11.55 13.00
CA PRO A 37 -2.10 13.00 13.22
C PRO A 37 -0.70 13.59 13.51
N GLU A 38 0.21 12.79 14.03
CA GLU A 38 1.61 13.16 14.26
C GLU A 38 2.56 12.66 13.16
N GLY A 39 2.01 12.03 12.13
CA GLY A 39 2.79 11.52 11.00
C GLY A 39 3.31 12.62 10.09
N TRP A 40 4.24 12.27 9.25
CA TRP A 40 4.91 13.18 8.33
C TRP A 40 3.95 14.01 7.47
N PHE A 41 2.86 13.42 6.93
CA PHE A 41 1.86 14.16 6.13
C PHE A 41 1.15 15.23 6.93
N ALA A 42 0.73 14.92 8.17
CA ALA A 42 0.08 15.91 9.05
C ALA A 42 1.02 17.07 9.35
N GLN A 43 2.26 16.76 9.70
CA GLN A 43 3.27 17.76 10.04
C GLN A 43 3.66 18.65 8.85
N LYS A 44 3.47 18.16 7.62
CA LYS A 44 3.62 18.95 6.37
C LYS A 44 2.39 19.79 6.03
N GLY A 45 1.35 19.79 6.84
CA GLY A 45 0.10 20.50 6.56
C GLY A 45 -0.76 19.87 5.47
N LEU A 46 -0.53 18.60 5.11
CA LEU A 46 -1.36 17.89 4.12
C LEU A 46 -2.66 17.37 4.73
N GLY A 47 -2.71 17.26 6.06
CA GLY A 47 -3.82 16.67 6.79
C GLY A 47 -3.91 15.16 6.60
N THR A 48 -4.70 14.50 7.45
CA THR A 48 -4.85 13.03 7.43
C THR A 48 -6.26 12.56 7.11
N LYS A 49 -7.23 13.48 7.03
CA LYS A 49 -8.65 13.11 6.84
C LYS A 49 -8.87 12.25 5.60
N ALA A 50 -8.29 12.63 4.47
CA ALA A 50 -8.40 11.86 3.23
C ALA A 50 -7.68 10.52 3.33
N ALA A 51 -6.45 10.52 3.87
CA ALA A 51 -5.65 9.31 4.04
C ALA A 51 -6.29 8.28 4.98
N ARG A 52 -7.07 8.72 5.96
CA ARG A 52 -7.78 7.86 6.93
C ARG A 52 -9.12 7.33 6.43
N LYS A 53 -9.67 7.92 5.35
CA LYS A 53 -10.98 7.52 4.80
C LYS A 53 -11.10 6.02 4.51
N PRO A 54 -10.08 5.33 3.96
CA PRO A 54 -10.15 3.90 3.66
C PRO A 54 -10.14 2.98 4.89
N ILE A 55 -9.61 3.44 6.04
CA ILE A 55 -9.37 2.60 7.22
C ILE A 55 -10.59 1.78 7.63
N PRO A 56 -11.81 2.35 7.83
CA PRO A 56 -12.96 1.57 8.29
C PRO A 56 -13.40 0.48 7.30
N VAL A 57 -13.22 0.74 6.01
CA VAL A 57 -13.58 -0.24 4.96
C VAL A 57 -12.57 -1.37 4.93
N ILE A 58 -11.28 -1.05 4.94
CA ILE A 58 -10.20 -2.03 4.97
C ILE A 58 -10.28 -2.89 6.23
N ALA A 59 -10.51 -2.28 7.40
CA ALA A 59 -10.64 -2.99 8.67
C ALA A 59 -11.77 -4.04 8.66
N ARG A 60 -12.89 -3.76 7.98
CA ARG A 60 -13.98 -4.74 7.80
C ARG A 60 -13.66 -5.80 6.74
N LEU A 61 -12.95 -5.42 5.69
CA LEU A 61 -12.63 -6.30 4.57
C LEU A 61 -11.60 -7.36 4.94
N LEU A 62 -10.55 -7.00 5.66
CA LEU A 62 -9.42 -7.87 5.99
C LEU A 62 -9.82 -9.21 6.63
N PRO A 63 -10.61 -9.24 7.73
CA PRO A 63 -10.98 -10.51 8.35
C PRO A 63 -11.85 -11.38 7.43
N ALA A 64 -12.77 -10.79 6.69
CA ALA A 64 -13.61 -11.52 5.74
C ALA A 64 -12.79 -12.09 4.57
N TRP A 65 -11.84 -11.32 4.04
CA TRP A 65 -10.94 -11.74 2.97
C TRP A 65 -10.04 -12.91 3.40
N ARG A 66 -9.43 -12.81 4.58
CA ARG A 66 -8.59 -13.88 5.16
C ARG A 66 -9.40 -15.15 5.45
N ALA A 67 -10.59 -15.01 6.05
CA ALA A 67 -11.47 -16.15 6.36
C ALA A 67 -11.88 -16.90 5.08
N ALA A 68 -12.03 -16.21 3.96
CA ALA A 68 -12.30 -16.79 2.66
C ALA A 68 -11.05 -17.41 1.98
N GLY A 69 -9.87 -17.29 2.58
CA GLY A 69 -8.61 -17.85 2.06
C GLY A 69 -7.88 -16.96 1.06
N GLY A 70 -8.26 -15.70 0.95
CA GLY A 70 -7.59 -14.73 0.08
C GLY A 70 -6.25 -14.26 0.66
N ALA A 71 -5.25 -14.07 -0.21
CA ALA A 71 -3.96 -13.52 0.19
C ALA A 71 -4.06 -12.02 0.47
N VAL A 72 -3.34 -11.53 1.50
CA VAL A 72 -3.19 -10.09 1.80
C VAL A 72 -1.74 -9.71 1.60
N VAL A 73 -1.52 -8.61 0.88
CA VAL A 73 -0.20 -8.01 0.70
C VAL A 73 -0.23 -6.56 1.18
N TRP A 74 0.57 -6.26 2.19
CA TRP A 74 0.87 -4.91 2.64
C TRP A 74 2.01 -4.35 1.79
N LEU A 75 1.68 -3.41 0.94
CA LEU A 75 2.64 -2.76 0.06
C LEU A 75 2.98 -1.38 0.63
N ASN A 76 4.06 -1.30 1.38
CA ASN A 76 4.38 -0.17 2.23
C ASN A 76 5.68 0.54 1.79
N TRP A 77 5.74 1.84 1.94
CA TRP A 77 7.03 2.52 1.91
C TRP A 77 7.98 1.93 2.97
N GLY A 78 9.22 1.69 2.56
CA GLY A 78 10.25 1.16 3.44
C GLY A 78 11.64 1.56 2.92
N ILE A 79 12.02 2.82 3.17
CA ILE A 79 13.32 3.37 2.78
C ILE A 79 14.40 2.71 3.63
N ARG A 80 15.57 2.44 3.03
CA ARG A 80 16.74 1.98 3.78
C ARG A 80 17.19 3.07 4.78
N ALA A 81 17.71 2.65 5.94
CA ALA A 81 18.19 3.59 6.96
C ALA A 81 19.30 4.53 6.44
N ASP A 82 20.09 4.08 5.47
CA ASP A 82 21.13 4.88 4.80
C ASP A 82 20.61 5.70 3.61
N ALA A 83 19.31 5.65 3.32
CA ALA A 83 18.61 6.31 2.23
C ALA A 83 19.19 6.07 0.81
N ARG A 84 20.09 5.09 0.64
CA ARG A 84 20.76 4.83 -0.65
C ARG A 84 19.85 4.25 -1.74
N ASN A 85 18.67 3.77 -1.38
CA ASN A 85 17.64 3.35 -2.33
C ASN A 85 16.70 4.49 -2.75
N LEU A 86 16.92 5.72 -2.25
CA LEU A 86 16.11 6.88 -2.57
C LEU A 86 16.79 7.72 -3.67
N SER A 87 16.14 7.88 -4.81
CA SER A 87 16.69 8.72 -5.87
C SER A 87 16.66 10.20 -5.48
N PRO A 88 17.59 11.04 -5.97
CA PRO A 88 17.61 12.48 -5.68
C PRO A 88 16.29 13.17 -6.02
N THR A 89 15.64 12.78 -7.12
CA THR A 89 14.33 13.32 -7.53
C THR A 89 13.23 13.02 -6.54
N ILE A 90 13.17 11.79 -6.01
CA ILE A 90 12.18 11.42 -5.00
C ILE A 90 12.45 12.15 -3.69
N HIS A 91 13.71 12.24 -3.27
CA HIS A 91 14.10 12.98 -2.09
C HIS A 91 13.69 14.46 -2.19
N PHE A 92 14.02 15.11 -3.29
CA PHE A 92 13.64 16.50 -3.58
C PHE A 92 12.12 16.70 -3.61
N LYS A 93 11.38 15.80 -4.28
CA LYS A 93 9.91 15.86 -4.36
C LYS A 93 9.25 15.75 -2.98
N GLY A 94 9.86 15.05 -2.05
CA GLY A 94 9.37 14.92 -0.67
C GLY A 94 9.32 16.26 0.07
N LYS A 95 10.18 17.22 -0.31
CA LYS A 95 10.20 18.57 0.26
C LYS A 95 9.23 19.47 -0.51
N ARG A 96 8.45 20.26 0.21
CA ARG A 96 7.58 21.29 -0.39
C ARG A 96 8.23 22.67 -0.39
N SER A 97 9.27 22.82 0.40
CA SER A 97 10.09 24.03 0.53
C SER A 97 11.53 23.64 0.89
N ALA A 98 12.48 24.57 0.81
CA ALA A 98 13.87 24.32 1.17
C ALA A 98 14.01 23.78 2.62
N ASP A 99 13.19 24.32 3.54
CA ASP A 99 13.18 23.95 4.96
C ASP A 99 12.18 22.81 5.28
N GLY A 100 11.51 22.26 4.24
CA GLY A 100 10.53 21.20 4.42
C GLY A 100 11.18 19.85 4.71
N VAL A 101 10.52 19.03 5.53
CA VAL A 101 10.94 17.67 5.82
C VAL A 101 10.64 16.76 4.63
N GLY A 102 11.65 16.10 4.10
CA GLY A 102 11.55 15.14 3.00
C GLY A 102 11.45 13.70 3.46
N TYR A 103 11.56 12.80 2.50
CA TYR A 103 11.69 11.36 2.76
C TYR A 103 12.97 11.07 3.54
N ALA A 104 12.91 10.13 4.49
CA ALA A 104 14.00 9.72 5.37
C ALA A 104 14.56 10.83 6.27
N GLU A 105 13.86 11.94 6.41
CA GLU A 105 14.21 13.03 7.32
C GLU A 105 13.30 13.01 8.56
N ARG A 106 13.75 13.65 9.64
CA ARG A 106 12.99 13.75 10.90
C ARG A 106 12.05 14.94 10.89
N SER A 107 10.84 14.72 11.33
CA SER A 107 9.82 15.75 11.51
C SER A 107 9.98 16.45 12.87
N PRO A 108 9.40 17.64 13.08
CA PRO A 108 9.45 18.35 14.36
C PRO A 108 8.93 17.53 15.56
N ILE A 109 7.82 16.80 15.39
CA ILE A 109 7.40 15.73 16.31
C ILE A 109 8.14 14.47 15.86
N ASP A 110 9.21 14.13 16.57
CA ASP A 110 10.19 13.15 16.11
C ASP A 110 9.82 11.72 16.53
N HIS A 111 9.29 10.97 15.59
CA HIS A 111 9.06 9.52 15.71
C HIS A 111 10.06 8.69 14.89
N GLY A 112 11.23 9.25 14.60
CA GLY A 112 12.21 8.66 13.70
C GLY A 112 12.15 9.24 12.28
N PRO A 113 13.08 8.86 11.40
CA PRO A 113 13.11 9.33 10.02
C PRO A 113 11.91 8.79 9.23
N SER A 114 11.28 9.68 8.45
CA SER A 114 10.02 9.40 7.75
C SER A 114 10.16 8.23 6.76
N LEU A 115 9.20 7.30 6.83
CA LEU A 115 9.05 6.15 5.92
C LEU A 115 10.28 5.21 5.86
N VAL A 116 11.19 5.30 6.81
CA VAL A 116 12.32 4.39 6.93
C VAL A 116 11.85 3.06 7.51
N ARG A 117 12.26 1.97 6.86
CA ARG A 117 11.88 0.61 7.27
C ARG A 117 12.25 0.34 8.73
N GLY A 118 11.28 -0.11 9.51
CA GLY A 118 11.43 -0.41 10.93
C GLY A 118 11.07 0.74 11.86
N GLU A 119 11.04 1.97 11.37
CA GLU A 119 10.66 3.15 12.15
C GLU A 119 9.14 3.22 12.34
N TRP A 120 8.70 3.99 13.34
CA TRP A 120 7.28 4.15 13.67
C TRP A 120 6.45 4.67 12.49
N GLY A 121 6.97 5.65 11.75
CA GLY A 121 6.28 6.24 10.60
C GLY A 121 5.99 5.24 9.49
N ALA A 122 6.84 4.23 9.33
CA ALA A 122 6.69 3.17 8.32
C ALA A 122 5.76 2.02 8.77
N ARG A 123 5.31 1.98 10.02
CA ARG A 123 4.37 0.95 10.50
C ARG A 123 2.97 1.22 9.98
N VAL A 124 2.23 0.15 9.76
CA VAL A 124 0.78 0.23 9.49
C VAL A 124 0.08 0.84 10.70
N VAL A 125 -0.95 1.65 10.47
CA VAL A 125 -1.75 2.25 11.54
C VAL A 125 -2.38 1.19 12.44
N ASP A 126 -2.49 1.47 13.73
CA ASP A 126 -2.95 0.49 14.74
C ASP A 126 -4.39 0.01 14.52
N GLU A 127 -5.21 0.76 13.78
CA GLU A 127 -6.59 0.36 13.44
C GLU A 127 -6.66 -0.76 12.40
N LEU A 128 -5.54 -1.13 11.78
CA LEU A 128 -5.46 -2.20 10.77
C LEU A 128 -4.54 -3.31 11.25
N GLU A 129 -5.11 -4.47 11.45
CA GLU A 129 -4.35 -5.65 11.87
C GLU A 129 -3.51 -6.22 10.72
N VAL A 130 -2.19 -6.33 10.93
CA VAL A 130 -1.27 -7.09 10.09
C VAL A 130 -1.13 -8.49 10.67
N ALA A 131 -1.74 -9.48 10.03
CA ALA A 131 -1.68 -10.87 10.51
C ALA A 131 -0.35 -11.54 10.14
N ALA A 132 0.07 -12.53 10.91
CA ALA A 132 1.28 -13.29 10.64
C ALA A 132 1.26 -14.05 9.28
N SER A 133 0.07 -14.30 8.74
CA SER A 133 -0.13 -14.92 7.43
C SER A 133 0.00 -13.95 6.26
N ASP A 134 0.02 -12.65 6.52
CA ASP A 134 0.06 -11.63 5.49
C ASP A 134 1.49 -11.45 4.95
N ILE A 135 1.58 -11.01 3.71
CA ILE A 135 2.84 -10.70 3.07
C ILE A 135 3.10 -9.20 3.22
N THR A 136 4.29 -8.80 3.65
CA THR A 136 4.70 -7.39 3.64
C THR A 136 5.80 -7.19 2.62
N VAL A 137 5.57 -6.24 1.70
CA VAL A 137 6.55 -5.82 0.70
C VAL A 137 6.88 -4.35 0.91
N HIS A 138 8.18 -4.04 0.90
CA HIS A 138 8.65 -2.67 1.03
C HIS A 138 9.00 -2.07 -0.33
N LYS A 139 8.51 -0.86 -0.57
CA LYS A 139 8.83 -0.08 -1.76
C LYS A 139 9.48 1.25 -1.40
N HIS A 140 10.16 1.85 -2.37
CA HIS A 140 10.78 3.18 -2.25
C HIS A 140 10.57 4.00 -3.54
N ARG A 141 9.54 3.63 -4.31
CA ARG A 141 9.02 4.34 -5.48
C ARG A 141 7.50 4.42 -5.37
N LEU A 142 6.86 5.19 -6.25
CA LEU A 142 5.38 5.27 -6.25
C LEU A 142 4.77 3.91 -6.57
N SER A 143 5.22 3.28 -7.67
CA SER A 143 4.82 1.91 -7.96
C SER A 143 5.53 0.91 -7.06
N GLY A 144 4.81 -0.12 -6.65
CA GLY A 144 5.31 -1.21 -5.85
C GLY A 144 6.04 -2.31 -6.63
N PHE A 145 6.12 -2.23 -7.95
CA PHE A 145 6.74 -3.29 -8.78
C PHE A 145 8.24 -3.09 -9.01
N TRP A 146 8.84 -2.02 -8.50
CA TRP A 146 10.23 -1.70 -8.80
C TRP A 146 11.16 -1.95 -7.62
N ASP A 147 12.28 -2.61 -7.91
CA ASP A 147 13.43 -2.81 -7.02
C ASP A 147 13.09 -3.58 -5.73
N ASN A 148 12.17 -4.53 -5.80
CA ASN A 148 11.77 -5.41 -4.69
C ASN A 148 11.24 -6.76 -5.20
N GLU A 149 10.77 -7.60 -4.27
CA GLU A 149 10.28 -8.96 -4.53
C GLU A 149 8.80 -9.08 -4.92
N PHE A 150 8.06 -7.99 -5.09
CA PHE A 150 6.59 -8.02 -5.18
C PHE A 150 6.10 -8.90 -6.33
N ASP A 151 6.57 -8.67 -7.57
CA ASP A 151 6.16 -9.47 -8.73
C ASP A 151 6.50 -10.95 -8.58
N SER A 152 7.72 -11.25 -8.12
CA SER A 152 8.16 -12.63 -7.94
C SER A 152 7.35 -13.37 -6.88
N LEU A 153 7.01 -12.72 -5.77
CA LEU A 153 6.14 -13.29 -4.74
C LEU A 153 4.74 -13.61 -5.27
N LEU A 154 4.13 -12.68 -6.00
CA LEU A 154 2.81 -12.88 -6.60
C LEU A 154 2.80 -14.07 -7.56
N ARG A 155 3.80 -14.14 -8.45
CA ARG A 155 3.92 -15.25 -9.42
C ARG A 155 4.15 -16.59 -8.75
N GLN A 156 5.00 -16.65 -7.74
CA GLN A 156 5.27 -17.88 -7.00
C GLN A 156 4.04 -18.38 -6.22
N GLN A 157 3.20 -17.46 -5.76
CA GLN A 157 1.91 -17.79 -5.14
C GLN A 157 0.82 -18.16 -6.18
N GLY A 158 1.09 -18.00 -7.47
CA GLY A 158 0.13 -18.23 -8.55
C GLY A 158 -0.98 -17.18 -8.60
N ILE A 159 -0.73 -15.99 -8.06
CA ILE A 159 -1.67 -14.86 -8.07
C ILE A 159 -1.73 -14.28 -9.48
N THR A 160 -2.95 -14.04 -9.96
CA THR A 160 -3.22 -13.46 -11.27
C THR A 160 -4.14 -12.25 -11.20
N THR A 161 -4.85 -12.07 -10.08
CA THR A 161 -5.79 -10.96 -9.89
C THR A 161 -5.42 -10.15 -8.65
N LEU A 162 -5.34 -8.84 -8.78
CA LEU A 162 -5.00 -7.91 -7.72
C LEU A 162 -6.15 -6.96 -7.44
N LEU A 163 -6.58 -6.89 -6.18
CA LEU A 163 -7.56 -5.92 -5.70
C LEU A 163 -6.82 -4.86 -4.90
N PHE A 164 -6.93 -3.61 -5.31
CA PHE A 164 -6.18 -2.50 -4.71
C PHE A 164 -7.02 -1.73 -3.72
N ALA A 165 -6.46 -1.52 -2.52
CA ALA A 165 -6.96 -0.69 -1.45
C ALA A 165 -5.84 0.22 -0.91
N GLY A 166 -6.20 1.28 -0.20
CA GLY A 166 -5.22 2.17 0.46
C GLY A 166 -5.06 3.52 -0.20
N ILE A 167 -3.86 4.07 -0.17
CA ILE A 167 -3.57 5.46 -0.50
C ILE A 167 -2.24 5.66 -1.26
N ASN A 168 -2.06 6.80 -1.92
CA ASN A 168 -3.13 7.67 -2.44
C ASN A 168 -3.57 7.12 -3.78
N THR A 169 -4.86 7.21 -4.06
CA THR A 169 -5.45 6.65 -5.29
C THR A 169 -4.74 7.14 -6.55
N ASP A 170 -4.48 8.45 -6.65
CA ASP A 170 -3.84 9.10 -7.80
C ASP A 170 -2.30 8.97 -7.83
N ARG A 171 -1.70 8.24 -6.89
CA ARG A 171 -0.25 8.12 -6.72
C ARG A 171 0.17 6.64 -6.64
N CYS A 172 0.47 6.19 -5.43
CA CYS A 172 1.03 4.86 -5.21
C CYS A 172 0.07 3.75 -5.63
N VAL A 173 -1.23 3.90 -5.38
CA VAL A 173 -2.26 2.93 -5.79
C VAL A 173 -2.32 2.87 -7.32
N PHE A 174 -2.53 4.01 -7.99
CA PHE A 174 -2.68 4.04 -9.45
C PHE A 174 -1.40 3.64 -10.17
N SER A 175 -0.22 4.12 -9.74
CA SER A 175 1.06 3.73 -10.34
C SER A 175 1.32 2.24 -10.24
N THR A 176 0.97 1.63 -9.10
CA THR A 176 1.12 0.18 -8.90
C THR A 176 0.11 -0.61 -9.74
N LEU A 177 -1.15 -0.17 -9.77
CA LEU A 177 -2.20 -0.79 -10.59
C LEU A 177 -1.85 -0.74 -12.08
N GLN A 178 -1.31 0.38 -12.55
CA GLN A 178 -0.92 0.55 -13.95
C GLN A 178 0.21 -0.42 -14.33
N ASP A 179 1.25 -0.52 -13.52
CA ASP A 179 2.33 -1.47 -13.75
C ASP A 179 1.85 -2.92 -13.65
N ALA A 180 0.96 -3.23 -12.69
CA ALA A 180 0.33 -4.55 -12.60
C ALA A 180 -0.38 -4.93 -13.90
N ALA A 181 -1.18 -4.02 -14.46
CA ALA A 181 -1.89 -4.25 -15.71
C ALA A 181 -0.92 -4.50 -16.88
N PHE A 182 0.18 -3.75 -16.96
CA PHE A 182 1.21 -3.95 -17.99
C PHE A 182 1.99 -5.27 -17.80
N LEU A 183 2.10 -5.75 -16.56
CA LEU A 183 2.71 -7.04 -16.25
C LEU A 183 1.76 -8.23 -16.45
N GLY A 184 0.50 -7.97 -16.84
CA GLY A 184 -0.48 -8.98 -17.19
C GLY A 184 -1.35 -9.48 -16.03
N TYR A 185 -1.44 -8.73 -14.92
CA TYR A 185 -2.40 -9.02 -13.86
C TYR A 185 -3.78 -8.46 -14.19
N ASP A 186 -4.82 -9.17 -13.79
CA ASP A 186 -6.17 -8.59 -13.71
C ASP A 186 -6.24 -7.65 -12.52
N CYS A 187 -6.74 -6.42 -12.72
CA CYS A 187 -6.71 -5.37 -11.72
C CYS A 187 -8.10 -4.87 -11.37
N VAL A 188 -8.40 -4.79 -10.08
CA VAL A 188 -9.63 -4.20 -9.55
C VAL A 188 -9.28 -3.11 -8.53
N LEU A 189 -9.78 -1.89 -8.73
CA LEU A 189 -9.69 -0.82 -7.76
C LEU A 189 -10.91 -0.87 -6.83
N LEU A 190 -10.68 -1.00 -5.53
CA LEU A 190 -11.75 -0.94 -4.52
C LEU A 190 -12.04 0.52 -4.18
N LYS A 191 -13.02 1.09 -4.87
CA LYS A 191 -13.32 2.54 -4.85
C LYS A 191 -13.58 3.10 -3.45
N ASP A 192 -14.24 2.35 -2.59
CA ASP A 192 -14.58 2.73 -1.21
C ASP A 192 -13.46 2.42 -0.20
N ALA A 193 -12.52 1.58 -0.60
CA ALA A 193 -11.30 1.26 0.17
C ALA A 193 -10.08 2.09 -0.26
N CYS A 194 -10.28 3.14 -1.06
CA CYS A 194 -9.25 4.11 -1.47
C CYS A 194 -9.69 5.55 -1.13
N ASN A 195 -8.76 6.52 -1.15
CA ASN A 195 -9.05 7.93 -0.80
C ASN A 195 -9.37 8.80 -2.02
#